data_84717104ff94ac1696af67bd8164d9b9
#
_entry.id   84717104ff94ac1696af67bd8164d9b9
#
_cell.length_a   1.000
_cell.length_b   1.000
_cell.length_c   1.000
_cell.angle_alpha   90.00
_cell.angle_beta   90.00
_cell.angle_gamma   90.00
#
_symmetry.space_group_name_H-M   'P 1'
#
loop_
_entity.id
_entity.type
_entity.pdbx_description
1 polymer ?
#
loop_
_entity_poly.entity_id
_entity_poly.type
_entity_poly.pdbx_seq_one_letter_code
_entity_poly.pdbx_strand_id
1 'polypeptide(L)'
;MQVGEHREILKKGDSIYYNSMAPHGMIAVGGKDCLFYAIVLNPTGEPVPELSRGDILKTLPRERDPQQRVYSKFIERKEDSHGTPLSITFKNTEHFNFAFDIVDEIAKKSPDKLAMLHIGRDKTERRFSFEDMRKNSNRAANYFKSLGIKRGDRVMLILGRSYEFWYAMLGLHKLGAVAIPAMNQLLAHDLEYRFNAADVCAIICTAQGDVTEQVDIAQNSCPQLKTKLIVDGAREGWRDFDEECKLFSTHFDRNENSPGGEDLMLMFFTSGTTGFPKIAAHNYKYALGHFHTAKYWHNVDPDGLHLTISDTGWAKALWGKFYGQWMCEAATFVYDFERFSAADILPMFAKYKITTFCAPPTMLRMMVKEDISKYDLSSVKHMTTAGEALNPEIYRLFEKATGLQILEGFGQSESTMMIGNLTGAPHKLGSMGRPVPIYKIDLLDSDGKSAPTGEPGEIVVDTRNGAPCGLFTGYYGDEEKTKEAWHDGYYHTGDMAWRDEDGFYYYIGRADDVIKSSGYRIGPFEIESVIMELPYVLECGVSAAPDEVRGQVVKASIVLTKGTKPSDELKKEIQQYVKKHTAPYKYPRIVVFCDDLPKTASGKIQRNRL
;
A
#
# COMPACT_ATOMS: atom_id res chain seq x y z
N MET A 1 33.28 -22.70 -16.05
CA MET A 1 32.60 -23.91 -16.51
C MET A 1 33.60 -25.03 -16.69
N GLN A 2 33.22 -26.26 -16.40
CA GLN A 2 34.02 -27.46 -16.68
C GLN A 2 33.21 -28.42 -17.54
N VAL A 3 33.82 -28.97 -18.60
CA VAL A 3 33.25 -30.01 -19.47
C VAL A 3 34.28 -31.10 -19.64
N GLY A 4 34.05 -32.28 -19.08
CA GLY A 4 35.07 -33.31 -19.00
C GLY A 4 36.29 -32.81 -18.22
N GLU A 5 37.46 -32.85 -18.85
CA GLU A 5 38.72 -32.35 -18.27
C GLU A 5 39.02 -30.88 -18.54
N HIS A 6 38.24 -30.24 -19.45
CA HIS A 6 38.41 -28.83 -19.83
C HIS A 6 37.75 -27.90 -18.83
N ARG A 7 38.46 -26.83 -18.45
CA ARG A 7 37.94 -25.75 -17.59
C ARG A 7 38.14 -24.39 -18.25
N GLU A 8 37.07 -23.59 -18.32
CA GLU A 8 37.07 -22.26 -18.87
C GLU A 8 36.38 -21.25 -17.94
N ILE A 9 36.90 -20.03 -17.91
CA ILE A 9 36.27 -18.91 -17.23
C ILE A 9 35.53 -18.08 -18.28
N LEU A 10 34.20 -18.21 -18.30
CA LEU A 10 33.33 -17.45 -19.18
C LEU A 10 33.03 -16.06 -18.60
N LYS A 11 32.98 -15.05 -19.45
CA LYS A 11 32.62 -13.67 -19.12
C LYS A 11 31.28 -13.32 -19.75
N LYS A 12 30.74 -12.17 -19.40
CA LYS A 12 29.50 -11.65 -20.00
C LYS A 12 29.67 -11.52 -21.53
N GLY A 13 28.80 -12.22 -22.25
CA GLY A 13 28.82 -12.25 -23.74
C GLY A 13 29.49 -13.48 -24.32
N ASP A 14 30.17 -14.31 -23.54
CA ASP A 14 30.78 -15.55 -24.04
C ASP A 14 29.70 -16.62 -24.27
N SER A 15 29.93 -17.46 -25.28
CA SER A 15 29.11 -18.62 -25.63
C SER A 15 29.98 -19.87 -25.68
N ILE A 16 29.46 -21.00 -25.23
CA ILE A 16 30.14 -22.29 -25.30
C ILE A 16 29.17 -23.35 -25.83
N TYR A 17 29.68 -24.18 -26.73
CA TYR A 17 28.97 -25.34 -27.26
C TYR A 17 29.65 -26.61 -26.77
N TYR A 18 28.87 -27.53 -26.20
CA TYR A 18 29.39 -28.83 -25.76
C TYR A 18 28.33 -29.91 -25.92
N ASN A 19 28.79 -31.14 -26.00
CA ASN A 19 27.92 -32.31 -25.99
C ASN A 19 27.43 -32.56 -24.54
N SER A 20 26.12 -32.47 -24.35
CA SER A 20 25.49 -32.68 -23.01
C SER A 20 25.71 -34.06 -22.42
N MET A 21 26.17 -35.04 -23.21
CA MET A 21 26.56 -36.38 -22.73
C MET A 21 27.90 -36.38 -21.98
N ALA A 22 28.74 -35.36 -22.15
CA ALA A 22 29.97 -35.23 -21.39
C ALA A 22 29.67 -34.71 -19.97
N PRO A 23 30.31 -35.28 -18.92
CA PRO A 23 30.19 -34.74 -17.57
C PRO A 23 30.54 -33.23 -17.56
N HIS A 24 29.65 -32.42 -17.05
CA HIS A 24 29.85 -30.95 -17.05
C HIS A 24 29.33 -30.34 -15.76
N GLY A 25 29.91 -29.20 -15.38
CA GLY A 25 29.49 -28.42 -14.22
C GLY A 25 29.85 -26.96 -14.40
N MET A 26 29.06 -26.11 -13.81
CA MET A 26 29.28 -24.65 -13.76
C MET A 26 29.29 -24.18 -12.32
N ILE A 27 30.22 -23.28 -12.03
CA ILE A 27 30.30 -22.63 -10.73
C ILE A 27 30.57 -21.14 -10.92
N ALA A 28 29.87 -20.31 -10.21
CA ALA A 28 30.15 -18.87 -10.18
C ALA A 28 31.45 -18.63 -9.42
N VAL A 29 32.34 -17.81 -9.96
CA VAL A 29 33.62 -17.43 -9.35
C VAL A 29 33.66 -15.94 -9.02
N GLY A 30 34.47 -15.56 -8.05
CA GLY A 30 34.62 -14.15 -7.65
C GLY A 30 33.53 -13.63 -6.72
N GLY A 31 32.79 -14.51 -6.04
CA GLY A 31 31.81 -14.12 -5.00
C GLY A 31 30.54 -13.45 -5.54
N LYS A 32 30.26 -13.58 -6.83
CA LYS A 32 29.04 -13.06 -7.50
C LYS A 32 28.30 -14.20 -8.18
N ASP A 33 26.97 -14.09 -8.22
CA ASP A 33 26.14 -15.03 -8.95
C ASP A 33 26.36 -14.87 -10.47
N CYS A 34 26.19 -15.96 -11.19
CA CYS A 34 26.25 -16.01 -12.64
C CYS A 34 24.89 -16.44 -13.20
N LEU A 35 24.28 -15.59 -14.03
CA LEU A 35 23.11 -15.94 -14.80
C LEU A 35 23.54 -16.28 -16.22
N PHE A 36 23.11 -17.45 -16.72
CA PHE A 36 23.37 -17.87 -18.09
C PHE A 36 22.12 -18.46 -18.73
N TYR A 37 22.07 -18.42 -20.05
CA TYR A 37 21.04 -19.10 -20.83
C TYR A 37 21.61 -20.44 -21.33
N ALA A 38 20.91 -21.53 -21.04
CA ALA A 38 21.20 -22.83 -21.63
C ALA A 38 20.19 -23.12 -22.74
N ILE A 39 20.67 -23.28 -23.98
CA ILE A 39 19.86 -23.78 -25.09
C ILE A 39 20.18 -25.26 -25.24
N VAL A 40 19.22 -26.11 -24.91
CA VAL A 40 19.36 -27.56 -25.05
C VAL A 40 18.70 -27.97 -26.39
N LEU A 41 19.49 -28.47 -27.31
CA LEU A 41 18.97 -29.07 -28.55
C LEU A 41 18.59 -30.52 -28.26
N ASN A 42 17.31 -30.86 -28.45
CA ASN A 42 16.84 -32.23 -28.30
C ASN A 42 16.96 -32.96 -29.67
N PRO A 43 17.89 -33.91 -29.82
CA PRO A 43 18.10 -34.60 -31.07
C PRO A 43 16.98 -35.59 -31.42
N THR A 44 16.06 -35.90 -30.51
CA THR A 44 14.99 -36.89 -30.72
C THR A 44 13.75 -36.32 -31.43
N GLY A 45 13.66 -35.00 -31.61
CA GLY A 45 12.56 -34.35 -32.36
C GLY A 45 11.20 -34.40 -31.66
N GLU A 46 11.10 -34.88 -30.41
CA GLU A 46 9.88 -34.78 -29.63
C GLU A 46 9.60 -33.32 -29.22
N PRO A 47 8.37 -32.83 -29.33
CA PRO A 47 8.03 -31.48 -28.92
C PRO A 47 8.33 -31.29 -27.43
N VAL A 48 9.23 -30.33 -27.14
CA VAL A 48 9.42 -29.87 -25.74
C VAL A 48 8.09 -29.25 -25.30
N PRO A 49 7.54 -29.64 -24.13
CA PRO A 49 6.31 -29.03 -23.62
C PRO A 49 6.49 -27.51 -23.57
N GLU A 50 5.58 -26.76 -24.19
CA GLU A 50 5.54 -25.31 -24.00
C GLU A 50 5.30 -25.03 -22.51
N LEU A 51 6.34 -24.58 -21.82
CA LEU A 51 6.23 -24.12 -20.46
C LEU A 51 5.37 -22.86 -20.45
N SER A 52 4.29 -22.89 -19.71
CA SER A 52 3.49 -21.68 -19.48
C SER A 52 4.36 -20.60 -18.82
N ARG A 53 4.03 -19.33 -19.03
CA ARG A 53 4.70 -18.22 -18.32
C ARG A 53 4.74 -18.45 -16.80
N GLY A 54 3.69 -19.09 -16.25
CA GLY A 54 3.62 -19.49 -14.85
C GLY A 54 4.64 -20.56 -14.48
N ASP A 55 4.94 -21.50 -15.37
CA ASP A 55 5.94 -22.54 -15.10
C ASP A 55 7.36 -21.99 -15.19
N ILE A 56 7.61 -21.06 -16.13
CA ILE A 56 8.90 -20.34 -16.20
C ILE A 56 9.11 -19.51 -14.92
N LEU A 57 8.09 -18.84 -14.41
CA LEU A 57 8.18 -18.06 -13.17
C LEU A 57 8.44 -18.94 -11.94
N LYS A 58 7.96 -20.19 -11.93
CA LYS A 58 8.25 -21.17 -10.87
C LYS A 58 9.71 -21.68 -10.89
N THR A 59 10.39 -21.61 -12.04
CA THR A 59 11.78 -22.04 -12.21
C THR A 59 12.80 -20.93 -11.96
N LEU A 60 12.35 -19.68 -11.75
CA LEU A 60 13.27 -18.59 -11.37
C LEU A 60 13.95 -18.92 -10.03
N PRO A 61 15.24 -18.57 -9.88
CA PRO A 61 15.97 -18.88 -8.65
C PRO A 61 15.18 -18.35 -7.46
N ARG A 62 14.83 -19.26 -6.56
CA ARG A 62 14.28 -18.90 -5.25
C ARG A 62 15.31 -18.02 -4.56
N GLU A 63 14.82 -17.07 -3.79
CA GLU A 63 15.58 -16.11 -3.00
C GLU A 63 16.95 -16.63 -2.54
N ARG A 64 18.00 -15.83 -2.75
CA ARG A 64 19.30 -16.04 -2.08
C ARG A 64 19.05 -16.36 -0.61
N ASP A 65 19.83 -17.23 -0.03
CA ASP A 65 19.69 -17.73 1.34
C ASP A 65 19.01 -16.69 2.26
N PRO A 66 17.79 -16.96 2.74
CA PRO A 66 17.04 -16.03 3.60
C PRO A 66 17.83 -15.56 4.82
N GLN A 67 18.78 -16.38 5.31
CA GLN A 67 19.64 -16.04 6.46
C GLN A 67 20.63 -14.91 6.15
N GLN A 68 20.87 -14.59 4.88
CA GLN A 68 21.75 -13.48 4.49
C GLN A 68 21.04 -12.12 4.42
N ARG A 69 19.71 -12.07 4.43
CA ARG A 69 18.94 -10.83 4.39
C ARG A 69 18.97 -10.12 5.74
N VAL A 70 19.00 -8.77 5.69
CA VAL A 70 19.05 -7.93 6.89
C VAL A 70 17.86 -8.20 7.81
N TYR A 71 16.67 -8.36 7.25
CA TYR A 71 15.45 -8.62 8.03
C TYR A 71 15.48 -9.91 8.84
N SER A 72 16.30 -10.91 8.47
CA SER A 72 16.36 -12.20 9.19
C SER A 72 16.84 -12.07 10.65
N LYS A 73 17.45 -10.94 11.01
CA LYS A 73 17.73 -10.59 12.42
C LYS A 73 16.46 -10.40 13.26
N PHE A 74 15.34 -10.03 12.61
CA PHE A 74 14.11 -9.64 13.27
C PHE A 74 12.92 -10.52 12.93
N ILE A 75 12.98 -11.27 11.85
CA ILE A 75 11.84 -12.02 11.30
C ILE A 75 12.24 -13.48 11.07
N GLU A 76 11.47 -14.37 11.68
CA GLU A 76 11.47 -15.81 11.39
C GLU A 76 10.20 -16.17 10.64
N ARG A 77 10.30 -17.05 9.65
CA ARG A 77 9.17 -17.47 8.84
C ARG A 77 9.23 -18.95 8.51
N LYS A 78 8.05 -19.55 8.35
CA LYS A 78 7.90 -20.88 7.77
C LYS A 78 6.99 -20.77 6.55
N GLU A 79 7.35 -21.44 5.49
CA GLU A 79 6.63 -21.47 4.22
C GLU A 79 6.27 -22.92 3.87
N ASP A 80 5.18 -23.11 3.12
CA ASP A 80 4.85 -24.39 2.51
C ASP A 80 5.72 -24.64 1.25
N SER A 81 5.47 -25.75 0.56
CA SER A 81 6.19 -26.11 -0.68
C SER A 81 5.94 -25.16 -1.84
N HIS A 82 4.91 -24.31 -1.77
CA HIS A 82 4.56 -23.31 -2.78
C HIS A 82 5.08 -21.91 -2.44
N GLY A 83 5.73 -21.74 -1.29
CA GLY A 83 6.24 -20.46 -0.80
C GLY A 83 5.18 -19.60 -0.11
N THR A 84 4.01 -20.18 0.23
CA THR A 84 2.98 -19.50 1.02
C THR A 84 3.41 -19.45 2.49
N PRO A 85 3.31 -18.30 3.17
CA PRO A 85 3.71 -18.22 4.57
C PRO A 85 2.72 -18.98 5.47
N LEU A 86 3.26 -19.92 6.26
CA LEU A 86 2.52 -20.64 7.30
C LEU A 86 2.59 -19.94 8.65
N SER A 87 3.74 -19.32 8.94
CA SER A 87 3.94 -18.51 10.14
C SER A 87 4.98 -17.43 9.91
N ILE A 88 4.81 -16.31 10.59
CA ILE A 88 5.76 -15.20 10.66
C ILE A 88 5.84 -14.81 12.13
N THR A 89 7.07 -14.80 12.68
CA THR A 89 7.33 -14.44 14.07
C THR A 89 8.36 -13.32 14.11
N PHE A 90 8.18 -12.37 15.00
CA PHE A 90 9.10 -11.25 15.19
C PHE A 90 9.94 -11.47 16.44
N LYS A 91 11.22 -11.09 16.36
CA LYS A 91 12.19 -11.17 17.46
C LYS A 91 13.04 -9.92 17.54
N ASN A 92 13.69 -9.66 18.66
CA ASN A 92 14.56 -8.50 18.88
C ASN A 92 13.85 -7.17 18.59
N THR A 93 12.56 -7.07 18.96
CA THR A 93 11.70 -5.93 18.59
C THR A 93 11.79 -4.77 19.57
N GLU A 94 12.37 -4.97 20.75
CA GLU A 94 12.37 -4.03 21.88
C GLU A 94 13.07 -2.70 21.56
N HIS A 95 14.11 -2.78 20.73
CA HIS A 95 14.90 -1.61 20.29
C HIS A 95 14.92 -1.47 18.77
N PHE A 96 13.99 -2.14 18.07
CA PHE A 96 13.92 -2.09 16.61
C PHE A 96 13.65 -0.69 16.12
N ASN A 97 14.50 -0.22 15.20
CA ASN A 97 14.34 1.05 14.49
C ASN A 97 14.64 0.83 13.01
N PHE A 98 13.64 0.97 12.17
CA PHE A 98 13.73 0.71 10.73
C PHE A 98 14.90 1.44 10.04
N ALA A 99 15.13 2.71 10.41
CA ALA A 99 16.18 3.51 9.78
C ALA A 99 17.59 2.95 10.07
N PHE A 100 17.86 2.56 11.32
CA PHE A 100 19.14 2.00 11.72
C PHE A 100 19.27 0.52 11.36
N ASP A 101 18.24 -0.28 11.68
CA ASP A 101 18.34 -1.74 11.64
C ASP A 101 18.14 -2.33 10.25
N ILE A 102 17.46 -1.61 9.36
CA ILE A 102 17.21 -2.05 7.99
C ILE A 102 18.01 -1.19 7.01
N VAL A 103 17.70 0.10 6.92
CA VAL A 103 18.28 0.97 5.87
C VAL A 103 19.79 1.13 6.02
N ASP A 104 20.26 1.47 7.22
CA ASP A 104 21.69 1.65 7.46
C ASP A 104 22.48 0.33 7.36
N GLU A 105 21.88 -0.80 7.77
CA GLU A 105 22.52 -2.11 7.65
C GLU A 105 22.60 -2.58 6.18
N ILE A 106 21.57 -2.32 5.35
CA ILE A 106 21.66 -2.58 3.90
C ILE A 106 22.73 -1.69 3.28
N ALA A 107 22.78 -0.40 3.64
CA ALA A 107 23.79 0.53 3.15
C ALA A 107 25.22 0.05 3.48
N LYS A 108 25.45 -0.48 4.68
CA LYS A 108 26.75 -1.06 5.08
C LYS A 108 27.11 -2.31 4.26
N LYS A 109 26.11 -3.18 4.00
CA LYS A 109 26.31 -4.43 3.24
C LYS A 109 26.48 -4.23 1.75
N SER A 110 25.69 -3.31 1.18
CA SER A 110 25.54 -3.10 -0.26
C SER A 110 25.28 -1.62 -0.55
N PRO A 111 26.29 -0.74 -0.37
CA PRO A 111 26.11 0.72 -0.43
C PRO A 111 25.52 1.20 -1.76
N ASP A 112 25.90 0.58 -2.87
CA ASP A 112 25.47 0.96 -4.22
C ASP A 112 24.14 0.35 -4.63
N LYS A 113 23.51 -0.49 -3.77
CA LYS A 113 22.22 -1.10 -4.07
C LYS A 113 21.15 -0.02 -4.19
N LEU A 114 20.41 -0.05 -5.29
CA LEU A 114 19.33 0.90 -5.55
C LEU A 114 18.24 0.77 -4.47
N ALA A 115 17.92 1.88 -3.81
CA ALA A 115 16.80 2.01 -2.89
C ALA A 115 15.58 2.63 -3.59
N MET A 116 15.81 3.65 -4.43
CA MET A 116 14.73 4.36 -5.11
C MET A 116 15.17 4.87 -6.49
N LEU A 117 14.27 4.72 -7.47
CA LEU A 117 14.31 5.44 -8.73
C LEU A 117 13.16 6.46 -8.73
N HIS A 118 13.51 7.74 -8.70
CA HIS A 118 12.55 8.85 -8.69
C HIS A 118 12.53 9.56 -10.05
N ILE A 119 11.33 9.77 -10.57
CA ILE A 119 11.08 10.54 -11.78
C ILE A 119 10.33 11.80 -11.37
N GLY A 120 10.94 12.95 -11.53
CA GLY A 120 10.34 14.24 -11.25
C GLY A 120 9.23 14.61 -12.24
N ARG A 121 8.45 15.65 -11.94
CA ARG A 121 7.44 16.20 -12.86
C ARG A 121 8.03 16.67 -14.17
N ASP A 122 9.24 17.20 -14.12
CA ASP A 122 10.07 17.60 -15.26
C ASP A 122 10.70 16.40 -16.02
N LYS A 123 10.35 15.17 -15.62
CA LYS A 123 10.91 13.91 -16.13
C LYS A 123 12.40 13.70 -15.81
N THR A 124 12.98 14.49 -14.92
CA THR A 124 14.35 14.26 -14.42
C THR A 124 14.41 12.94 -13.65
N GLU A 125 15.36 12.09 -14.01
CA GLU A 125 15.62 10.82 -13.37
C GLU A 125 16.65 10.99 -12.24
N ARG A 126 16.29 10.53 -11.04
CA ARG A 126 17.18 10.50 -9.86
C ARG A 126 17.25 9.09 -9.31
N ARG A 127 18.44 8.59 -9.11
CA ARG A 127 18.68 7.26 -8.54
C ARG A 127 19.32 7.44 -7.17
N PHE A 128 18.70 6.82 -6.19
CA PHE A 128 19.20 6.84 -4.81
C PHE A 128 19.57 5.42 -4.39
N SER A 129 20.81 5.24 -3.98
CA SER A 129 21.27 4.01 -3.32
C SER A 129 20.85 3.98 -1.85
N PHE A 130 20.98 2.83 -1.19
CA PHE A 130 20.79 2.75 0.25
C PHE A 130 21.81 3.61 1.02
N GLU A 131 23.02 3.77 0.49
CA GLU A 131 24.00 4.67 1.08
C GLU A 131 23.59 6.14 0.98
N ASP A 132 22.97 6.55 -0.13
CA ASP A 132 22.41 7.90 -0.26
C ASP A 132 21.30 8.13 0.76
N MET A 133 20.41 7.14 0.95
CA MET A 133 19.35 7.22 1.96
C MET A 133 19.92 7.30 3.38
N ARG A 134 20.95 6.53 3.69
CA ARG A 134 21.65 6.60 4.98
C ARG A 134 22.27 7.98 5.22
N LYS A 135 23.04 8.49 4.25
CA LYS A 135 23.71 9.80 4.37
C LYS A 135 22.71 10.94 4.50
N ASN A 136 21.70 11.00 3.63
CA ASN A 136 20.73 12.08 3.64
C ASN A 136 19.82 12.02 4.87
N SER A 137 19.44 10.83 5.34
CA SER A 137 18.68 10.71 6.59
C SER A 137 19.50 11.11 7.83
N ASN A 138 20.82 10.87 7.83
CA ASN A 138 21.71 11.33 8.90
C ASN A 138 21.81 12.87 8.89
N ARG A 139 21.94 13.49 7.72
CA ARG A 139 21.88 14.95 7.58
C ARG A 139 20.57 15.51 8.09
N ALA A 140 19.44 14.92 7.67
CA ALA A 140 18.11 15.33 8.11
C ALA A 140 17.94 15.22 9.63
N ALA A 141 18.39 14.13 10.26
CA ALA A 141 18.34 13.95 11.70
C ALA A 141 19.16 15.02 12.45
N ASN A 142 20.38 15.29 11.98
CA ASN A 142 21.24 16.35 12.54
C ASN A 142 20.62 17.74 12.35
N TYR A 143 20.04 18.00 11.19
CA TYR A 143 19.36 19.27 10.89
C TYR A 143 18.14 19.47 11.81
N PHE A 144 17.24 18.48 11.92
CA PHE A 144 16.09 18.54 12.83
C PHE A 144 16.53 18.78 14.28
N LYS A 145 17.57 18.08 14.74
CA LYS A 145 18.14 18.29 16.06
C LYS A 145 18.63 19.73 16.27
N SER A 146 19.27 20.35 15.25
CA SER A 146 19.74 21.74 15.32
C SER A 146 18.60 22.75 15.40
N LEU A 147 17.42 22.41 14.88
CA LEU A 147 16.21 23.23 14.99
C LEU A 147 15.49 23.07 16.33
N GLY A 148 16.03 22.26 17.25
CA GLY A 148 15.46 22.00 18.56
C GLY A 148 14.37 20.91 18.56
N ILE A 149 14.17 20.21 17.43
CA ILE A 149 13.28 19.05 17.36
C ILE A 149 13.92 17.89 18.13
N LYS A 150 13.15 17.23 18.96
CA LYS A 150 13.59 16.15 19.86
C LYS A 150 12.66 14.96 19.82
N ARG A 151 13.05 13.87 20.50
CA ARG A 151 12.23 12.68 20.67
C ARG A 151 10.85 13.02 21.21
N GLY A 152 9.82 12.48 20.57
CA GLY A 152 8.42 12.70 20.91
C GLY A 152 7.80 13.96 20.28
N ASP A 153 8.56 14.86 19.69
CA ASP A 153 8.02 16.01 18.96
C ASP A 153 7.31 15.57 17.67
N ARG A 154 6.19 16.22 17.33
CA ARG A 154 5.40 15.87 16.15
C ARG A 154 5.74 16.78 14.98
N VAL A 155 6.13 16.15 13.87
CA VAL A 155 6.51 16.84 12.64
C VAL A 155 5.59 16.41 11.50
N MET A 156 4.86 17.35 10.92
CA MET A 156 3.99 17.06 9.79
C MET A 156 4.77 17.13 8.46
N LEU A 157 4.49 16.20 7.54
CA LEU A 157 5.11 16.14 6.23
C LEU A 157 4.03 16.22 5.14
N ILE A 158 4.04 17.30 4.36
CA ILE A 158 3.18 17.50 3.19
C ILE A 158 4.08 17.62 1.96
N LEU A 159 4.59 16.48 1.51
CA LEU A 159 5.65 16.41 0.50
C LEU A 159 5.20 15.77 -0.82
N GLY A 160 3.94 15.34 -0.91
CA GLY A 160 3.45 14.67 -2.12
C GLY A 160 4.33 13.50 -2.50
N ARG A 161 4.96 13.55 -3.67
CA ARG A 161 5.86 12.49 -4.16
C ARG A 161 7.31 12.97 -4.27
N SER A 162 7.67 14.06 -3.59
CA SER A 162 9.05 14.57 -3.52
C SER A 162 9.96 13.58 -2.82
N TYR A 163 11.16 13.36 -3.35
CA TYR A 163 12.09 12.34 -2.82
C TYR A 163 12.60 12.67 -1.41
N GLU A 164 12.51 13.89 -0.98
CA GLU A 164 12.84 14.38 0.36
C GLU A 164 12.00 13.68 1.45
N PHE A 165 10.80 13.26 1.11
CA PHE A 165 9.93 12.51 2.03
C PHE A 165 10.65 11.32 2.67
N TRP A 166 11.39 10.54 1.86
CA TRP A 166 12.01 9.30 2.35
C TRP A 166 13.12 9.56 3.36
N TYR A 167 14.03 10.45 3.07
CA TYR A 167 15.11 10.72 4.03
C TYR A 167 14.69 11.63 5.18
N ALA A 168 13.67 12.47 5.02
CA ALA A 168 13.05 13.18 6.13
C ALA A 168 12.39 12.21 7.12
N MET A 169 11.59 11.25 6.63
CA MET A 169 11.00 10.19 7.45
C MET A 169 12.06 9.40 8.23
N LEU A 170 13.11 8.94 7.54
CA LEU A 170 14.20 8.21 8.18
C LEU A 170 14.94 9.08 9.22
N GLY A 171 15.15 10.36 8.93
CA GLY A 171 15.77 11.31 9.85
C GLY A 171 14.96 11.50 11.12
N LEU A 172 13.64 11.63 11.00
CA LEU A 172 12.72 11.68 12.16
C LEU A 172 12.75 10.38 12.95
N HIS A 173 12.77 9.21 12.28
CA HIS A 173 12.88 7.93 12.95
C HIS A 173 14.20 7.77 13.72
N LYS A 174 15.32 8.27 13.19
CA LYS A 174 16.62 8.27 13.88
C LYS A 174 16.62 9.17 15.12
N LEU A 175 15.97 10.33 15.01
CA LEU A 175 15.86 11.31 16.09
C LEU A 175 14.83 10.92 17.15
N GLY A 176 13.81 10.15 16.77
CA GLY A 176 12.69 9.78 17.63
C GLY A 176 11.54 10.79 17.60
N ALA A 177 11.55 11.71 16.64
CA ALA A 177 10.41 12.58 16.41
C ALA A 177 9.31 11.82 15.65
N VAL A 178 8.06 12.15 15.97
CA VAL A 178 6.87 11.48 15.43
C VAL A 178 6.53 12.09 14.09
N ALA A 179 6.56 11.29 13.04
CA ALA A 179 6.19 11.74 11.70
C ALA A 179 4.66 11.72 11.51
N ILE A 180 4.13 12.76 10.84
CA ILE A 180 2.70 12.85 10.48
C ILE A 180 2.60 13.14 8.99
N PRO A 181 2.58 12.12 8.14
CA PRO A 181 2.33 12.31 6.72
C PRO A 181 0.93 12.87 6.47
N ALA A 182 0.83 13.87 5.59
CA ALA A 182 -0.44 14.50 5.25
C ALA A 182 -0.47 14.91 3.76
N MET A 183 -1.69 15.15 3.26
CA MET A 183 -1.91 15.48 1.85
C MET A 183 -1.76 16.98 1.59
N ASN A 184 -1.38 17.33 0.37
CA ASN A 184 -1.23 18.71 -0.08
C ASN A 184 -2.55 19.45 -0.41
N GLN A 185 -3.69 18.79 -0.25
CA GLN A 185 -5.03 19.35 -0.53
C GLN A 185 -5.74 19.86 0.73
N LEU A 186 -5.02 19.93 1.86
CA LEU A 186 -5.58 20.40 3.12
C LEU A 186 -5.72 21.92 3.11
N LEU A 187 -6.90 22.41 3.53
CA LEU A 187 -7.17 23.82 3.72
C LEU A 187 -6.74 24.30 5.12
N ALA A 188 -6.69 25.61 5.32
CA ALA A 188 -6.23 26.20 6.58
C ALA A 188 -6.97 25.68 7.81
N HIS A 189 -8.31 25.52 7.74
CA HIS A 189 -9.11 24.99 8.85
C HIS A 189 -8.80 23.50 9.15
N ASP A 190 -8.48 22.71 8.12
CA ASP A 190 -8.05 21.33 8.28
C ASP A 190 -6.68 21.23 8.97
N LEU A 191 -5.77 22.12 8.59
CA LEU A 191 -4.43 22.22 9.14
C LEU A 191 -4.47 22.73 10.59
N GLU A 192 -5.26 23.76 10.88
CA GLU A 192 -5.46 24.27 12.23
C GLU A 192 -5.94 23.16 13.20
N TYR A 193 -6.95 22.40 12.78
CA TYR A 193 -7.40 21.26 13.55
C TYR A 193 -6.26 20.25 13.81
N ARG A 194 -5.53 19.86 12.77
CA ARG A 194 -4.47 18.84 12.89
C ARG A 194 -3.28 19.33 13.71
N PHE A 195 -2.89 20.58 13.56
CA PHE A 195 -1.79 21.15 14.34
C PHE A 195 -2.14 21.16 15.85
N ASN A 196 -3.37 21.52 16.17
CA ASN A 196 -3.82 21.57 17.57
C ASN A 196 -4.03 20.15 18.13
N ALA A 197 -4.71 19.26 17.40
CA ALA A 197 -5.03 17.92 17.87
C ALA A 197 -3.79 17.03 18.07
N ALA A 198 -2.75 17.21 17.26
CA ALA A 198 -1.50 16.46 17.40
C ALA A 198 -0.35 17.27 18.02
N ASP A 199 -0.59 18.52 18.45
CA ASP A 199 0.42 19.43 18.97
C ASP A 199 1.68 19.47 18.07
N VAL A 200 1.47 19.81 16.79
CA VAL A 200 2.51 19.82 15.76
C VAL A 200 3.45 21.00 15.96
N CYS A 201 4.74 20.74 16.17
CA CYS A 201 5.74 21.78 16.43
C CYS A 201 6.51 22.20 15.16
N ALA A 202 6.55 21.37 14.14
CA ALA A 202 7.25 21.63 12.88
C ALA A 202 6.50 21.02 11.68
N ILE A 203 6.68 21.61 10.51
CA ILE A 203 6.13 21.12 9.26
C ILE A 203 7.16 21.20 8.14
N ILE A 204 7.13 20.21 7.24
CA ILE A 204 7.91 20.20 6.00
C ILE A 204 6.90 20.14 4.85
N CYS A 205 6.92 21.15 3.98
CA CYS A 205 6.02 21.24 2.83
C CYS A 205 6.78 21.31 1.51
N THR A 206 6.12 20.83 0.45
CA THR A 206 6.49 21.19 -0.92
C THR A 206 6.06 22.64 -1.22
N ALA A 207 6.83 23.33 -2.06
CA ALA A 207 6.44 24.64 -2.61
C ALA A 207 5.27 24.55 -3.62
N GLN A 208 4.85 23.35 -3.99
CA GLN A 208 3.86 23.11 -5.03
C GLN A 208 2.44 23.34 -4.51
N GLY A 209 1.63 24.00 -5.34
CA GLY A 209 0.25 24.35 -4.99
C GLY A 209 0.19 25.50 -3.97
N ASP A 210 -0.89 25.52 -3.20
CA ASP A 210 -1.20 26.57 -2.22
C ASP A 210 -0.99 26.13 -0.75
N VAL A 211 -0.47 24.91 -0.53
CA VAL A 211 -0.37 24.31 0.82
C VAL A 211 0.44 25.17 1.78
N THR A 212 1.50 25.83 1.32
CA THR A 212 2.31 26.72 2.16
C THR A 212 1.54 27.96 2.60
N GLU A 213 0.67 28.52 1.75
CA GLU A 213 -0.23 29.60 2.09
C GLU A 213 -1.27 29.16 3.13
N GLN A 214 -1.87 27.97 2.94
CA GLN A 214 -2.81 27.41 3.90
C GLN A 214 -2.16 27.18 5.28
N VAL A 215 -0.89 26.76 5.31
CA VAL A 215 -0.11 26.61 6.55
C VAL A 215 0.11 27.97 7.22
N ASP A 216 0.48 29.01 6.47
CA ASP A 216 0.72 30.36 7.02
C ASP A 216 -0.56 30.93 7.64
N ILE A 217 -1.72 30.69 7.00
CA ILE A 217 -3.03 31.07 7.56
C ILE A 217 -3.30 30.29 8.86
N ALA A 218 -3.16 28.98 8.85
CA ALA A 218 -3.43 28.12 10.01
C ALA A 218 -2.50 28.42 11.20
N GLN A 219 -1.25 28.82 10.95
CA GLN A 219 -0.26 29.13 11.99
C GLN A 219 -0.73 30.25 12.93
N ASN A 220 -1.56 31.20 12.47
CA ASN A 220 -2.05 32.29 13.32
C ASN A 220 -2.81 31.81 14.54
N SER A 221 -3.44 30.63 14.47
CA SER A 221 -4.17 29.98 15.57
C SER A 221 -3.37 28.83 16.23
N CYS A 222 -2.12 28.60 15.83
CA CYS A 222 -1.31 27.45 16.23
C CYS A 222 0.10 27.88 16.72
N PRO A 223 0.21 28.49 17.90
CA PRO A 223 1.48 29.06 18.41
C PRO A 223 2.56 28.00 18.68
N GLN A 224 2.18 26.71 18.79
CA GLN A 224 3.10 25.58 18.93
C GLN A 224 3.86 25.28 17.65
N LEU A 225 3.35 25.64 16.44
CA LEU A 225 4.03 25.47 15.17
C LEU A 225 5.15 26.51 15.03
N LYS A 226 6.38 26.14 15.39
CA LYS A 226 7.54 27.03 15.44
C LYS A 226 8.44 26.96 14.22
N THR A 227 8.45 25.82 13.53
CA THR A 227 9.39 25.56 12.44
C THR A 227 8.64 25.20 11.17
N LYS A 228 8.90 25.96 10.11
CA LYS A 228 8.36 25.69 8.76
C LYS A 228 9.51 25.47 7.79
N LEU A 229 9.54 24.32 7.15
CA LEU A 229 10.54 23.89 6.18
C LEU A 229 9.89 23.71 4.81
N ILE A 230 10.58 24.14 3.76
CA ILE A 230 10.09 24.05 2.38
C ILE A 230 11.08 23.28 1.53
N VAL A 231 10.56 22.45 0.61
CA VAL A 231 11.33 21.78 -0.46
C VAL A 231 10.87 22.28 -1.83
N ASP A 232 11.75 22.15 -2.82
CA ASP A 232 11.47 22.54 -4.22
C ASP A 232 11.10 24.02 -4.41
N GLY A 233 11.60 24.94 -3.57
CA GLY A 233 11.34 26.36 -3.69
C GLY A 233 11.72 27.17 -2.47
N ALA A 234 11.35 28.46 -2.49
CA ALA A 234 11.61 29.40 -1.41
C ALA A 234 10.35 30.21 -1.07
N ARG A 235 10.19 30.53 0.22
CA ARG A 235 9.08 31.36 0.72
C ARG A 235 9.54 32.13 1.96
N GLU A 236 9.14 33.39 2.05
CA GLU A 236 9.43 34.21 3.23
C GLU A 236 8.85 33.57 4.51
N GLY A 237 9.64 33.54 5.59
CA GLY A 237 9.27 32.88 6.85
C GLY A 237 9.40 31.36 6.85
N TRP A 238 9.89 30.76 5.78
CA TRP A 238 10.20 29.33 5.65
C TRP A 238 11.70 29.11 5.46
N ARG A 239 12.19 27.99 5.97
CA ARG A 239 13.60 27.60 5.81
C ARG A 239 13.72 26.60 4.67
N ASP A 240 14.75 26.72 3.86
CA ASP A 240 15.05 25.82 2.76
C ASP A 240 15.60 24.50 3.29
N PHE A 241 14.78 23.44 3.23
CA PHE A 241 15.17 22.13 3.72
C PHE A 241 16.31 21.51 2.90
N ASP A 242 16.29 21.70 1.58
CA ASP A 242 17.26 21.08 0.68
C ASP A 242 18.65 21.69 0.84
N GLU A 243 18.73 23.01 0.91
CA GLU A 243 20.02 23.67 1.01
C GLU A 243 20.58 23.61 2.44
N GLU A 244 19.75 23.85 3.46
CA GLU A 244 20.23 23.83 4.83
C GLU A 244 20.61 22.41 5.29
N CYS A 245 19.86 21.37 4.90
CA CYS A 245 20.13 19.98 5.27
C CYS A 245 21.51 19.51 4.75
N LYS A 246 21.96 19.99 3.58
CA LYS A 246 23.27 19.64 3.00
C LYS A 246 24.46 20.06 3.87
N LEU A 247 24.28 21.08 4.71
CA LEU A 247 25.35 21.62 5.58
C LEU A 247 25.65 20.72 6.77
N PHE A 248 24.80 19.72 7.04
CA PHE A 248 24.94 18.86 8.22
C PHE A 248 25.71 17.57 7.93
N SER A 249 26.23 16.98 9.02
CA SER A 249 27.02 15.75 8.97
C SER A 249 26.22 14.58 8.40
N THR A 250 26.90 13.76 7.58
CA THR A 250 26.39 12.45 7.11
C THR A 250 26.55 11.33 8.13
N HIS A 251 26.97 11.67 9.35
CA HIS A 251 27.10 10.75 10.47
C HIS A 251 26.08 11.12 11.56
N PHE A 252 25.36 10.13 12.06
CA PHE A 252 24.42 10.26 13.18
C PHE A 252 24.51 8.98 14.02
N ASP A 253 24.87 9.16 15.30
CA ASP A 253 25.17 8.03 16.19
C ASP A 253 23.89 7.36 16.70
N ARG A 254 23.91 6.01 16.66
CA ARG A 254 23.00 5.20 17.44
C ARG A 254 23.63 4.87 18.78
N ASN A 255 22.88 5.03 19.86
CA ASN A 255 23.29 4.68 21.22
C ASN A 255 22.15 3.95 21.95
N GLU A 256 22.36 3.56 23.20
CA GLU A 256 21.39 2.83 24.02
C GLU A 256 20.06 3.60 24.25
N ASN A 257 20.11 4.93 24.19
CA ASN A 257 18.93 5.80 24.33
C ASN A 257 18.27 6.15 22.99
N SER A 258 18.72 5.57 21.88
CA SER A 258 18.10 5.80 20.59
C SER A 258 16.68 5.26 20.57
N PRO A 259 15.75 5.92 19.85
CA PRO A 259 14.34 5.51 19.79
C PRO A 259 14.16 4.18 19.10
N GLY A 260 13.14 3.43 19.50
CA GLY A 260 12.79 2.14 18.90
C GLY A 260 11.69 1.42 19.65
N GLY A 261 11.33 0.24 19.19
CA GLY A 261 10.37 -0.66 19.84
C GLY A 261 8.99 -0.05 20.05
N GLU A 262 8.63 0.21 21.28
CA GLU A 262 7.30 0.74 21.68
C GLU A 262 7.20 2.27 21.59
N ASP A 263 8.27 2.99 21.32
CA ASP A 263 8.20 4.44 21.16
C ASP A 263 7.21 4.81 20.04
N LEU A 264 6.51 5.92 20.23
CA LEU A 264 5.66 6.48 19.20
C LEU A 264 6.50 6.97 18.03
N MET A 265 6.20 6.48 16.83
CA MET A 265 6.98 6.75 15.62
C MET A 265 6.20 7.55 14.57
N LEU A 266 4.92 7.25 14.44
CA LEU A 266 4.13 7.67 13.30
C LEU A 266 2.67 7.87 13.70
N MET A 267 2.03 8.87 13.10
CA MET A 267 0.60 9.13 13.24
C MET A 267 -0.06 9.34 11.89
N PHE A 268 -1.29 8.85 11.74
CA PHE A 268 -2.14 9.13 10.59
C PHE A 268 -3.47 9.74 11.02
N PHE A 269 -3.86 10.82 10.37
CA PHE A 269 -5.22 11.32 10.46
C PHE A 269 -6.13 10.47 9.56
N THR A 270 -7.09 9.78 10.17
CA THR A 270 -8.06 8.93 9.47
C THR A 270 -9.42 9.62 9.38
N SER A 271 -10.10 9.49 8.24
CA SER A 271 -11.45 10.04 8.10
C SER A 271 -12.42 9.25 8.98
N GLY A 272 -12.94 9.90 10.02
CA GLY A 272 -14.08 9.36 10.77
C GLY A 272 -15.38 9.51 9.98
N THR A 273 -16.34 8.62 10.20
CA THR A 273 -17.68 8.70 9.61
C THR A 273 -18.53 9.82 10.20
N THR A 274 -18.18 10.28 11.41
CA THR A 274 -18.92 11.28 12.17
C THR A 274 -18.00 12.31 12.81
N GLY A 275 -17.59 13.36 12.06
CA GLY A 275 -16.88 14.50 12.64
C GLY A 275 -15.40 14.64 12.22
N PHE A 276 -14.58 15.17 13.13
CA PHE A 276 -13.16 15.41 12.87
C PHE A 276 -12.35 14.12 12.72
N PRO A 277 -11.25 14.13 11.94
CA PRO A 277 -10.38 12.96 11.78
C PRO A 277 -9.81 12.46 13.10
N LYS A 278 -9.79 11.13 13.30
CA LYS A 278 -9.07 10.47 14.39
C LYS A 278 -7.58 10.39 14.08
N ILE A 279 -6.75 10.20 15.09
CA ILE A 279 -5.29 10.09 14.93
C ILE A 279 -4.85 8.67 15.30
N ALA A 280 -4.64 7.81 14.32
CA ALA A 280 -4.09 6.47 14.54
C ALA A 280 -2.60 6.57 14.84
N ALA A 281 -2.17 6.05 16.00
CA ALA A 281 -0.81 6.13 16.50
C ALA A 281 -0.07 4.79 16.33
N HIS A 282 1.17 4.83 15.82
CA HIS A 282 1.98 3.64 15.58
C HIS A 282 3.35 3.75 16.21
N ASN A 283 3.81 2.66 16.81
CA ASN A 283 5.16 2.50 17.31
C ASN A 283 6.14 2.01 16.22
N TYR A 284 7.42 1.84 16.57
CA TYR A 284 8.46 1.39 15.61
C TYR A 284 8.22 -0.02 15.08
N LYS A 285 7.47 -0.88 15.78
CA LYS A 285 7.14 -2.24 15.31
C LYS A 285 6.16 -2.25 14.12
N TYR A 286 5.49 -1.13 13.84
CA TYR A 286 4.65 -0.97 12.66
C TYR A 286 5.40 -1.29 11.37
N ALA A 287 6.66 -0.85 11.27
CA ALA A 287 7.47 -1.12 10.10
C ALA A 287 7.70 -2.63 9.86
N LEU A 288 7.91 -3.42 10.93
CA LEU A 288 8.04 -4.88 10.84
C LEU A 288 6.79 -5.54 10.28
N GLY A 289 5.62 -5.03 10.66
CA GLY A 289 4.33 -5.51 10.16
C GLY A 289 4.15 -5.39 8.65
N HIS A 290 4.98 -4.62 7.95
CA HIS A 290 4.94 -4.52 6.49
C HIS A 290 5.73 -5.59 5.75
N PHE A 291 6.45 -6.45 6.45
CA PHE A 291 7.22 -7.52 5.82
C PHE A 291 6.35 -8.43 4.94
N HIS A 292 5.25 -8.95 5.49
CA HIS A 292 4.37 -9.85 4.74
C HIS A 292 3.65 -9.12 3.60
N THR A 293 3.34 -7.83 3.77
CA THR A 293 2.74 -7.00 2.73
C THR A 293 3.65 -6.93 1.49
N ALA A 294 4.93 -6.70 1.68
CA ALA A 294 5.89 -6.62 0.58
C ALA A 294 6.30 -8.00 0.04
N LYS A 295 6.63 -8.93 0.95
CA LYS A 295 7.20 -10.23 0.58
C LYS A 295 6.17 -11.13 -0.10
N TYR A 296 4.95 -11.23 0.46
CA TYR A 296 3.99 -12.26 0.07
C TYR A 296 2.78 -11.70 -0.66
N TRP A 297 2.44 -10.43 -0.50
CA TRP A 297 1.34 -9.84 -1.24
C TRP A 297 1.82 -9.03 -2.44
N HIS A 298 2.72 -8.05 -2.26
CA HIS A 298 3.34 -7.36 -3.40
C HIS A 298 4.32 -8.24 -4.17
N ASN A 299 4.81 -9.31 -3.55
CA ASN A 299 5.79 -10.25 -4.11
C ASN A 299 7.00 -9.52 -4.72
N VAL A 300 7.54 -8.55 -3.95
CA VAL A 300 8.65 -7.73 -4.45
C VAL A 300 9.90 -8.55 -4.69
N ASP A 301 10.54 -8.27 -5.81
CA ASP A 301 11.82 -8.85 -6.18
C ASP A 301 12.94 -8.01 -5.57
N PRO A 302 13.86 -8.58 -4.76
CA PRO A 302 14.97 -7.83 -4.17
C PRO A 302 15.89 -7.12 -5.18
N ASP A 303 15.93 -7.60 -6.40
CA ASP A 303 16.70 -7.01 -7.51
C ASP A 303 15.77 -6.30 -8.51
N GLY A 304 14.49 -6.19 -8.18
CA GLY A 304 13.45 -5.59 -9.00
C GLY A 304 13.09 -4.17 -8.59
N LEU A 305 12.09 -3.64 -9.29
CA LEU A 305 11.58 -2.29 -9.10
C LEU A 305 10.06 -2.35 -8.86
N HIS A 306 9.62 -1.87 -7.70
CA HIS A 306 8.21 -1.86 -7.29
C HIS A 306 7.57 -0.48 -7.47
N LEU A 307 6.44 -0.42 -8.16
CA LEU A 307 5.62 0.78 -8.29
C LEU A 307 4.33 0.63 -7.48
N THR A 308 4.09 1.54 -6.54
CA THR A 308 2.76 1.75 -5.94
C THR A 308 2.25 3.15 -6.28
N ILE A 309 1.06 3.24 -6.85
CA ILE A 309 0.39 4.52 -7.07
C ILE A 309 -0.35 4.90 -5.78
N SER A 310 0.24 5.81 -5.03
CA SER A 310 -0.34 6.42 -3.83
C SER A 310 0.37 7.73 -3.52
N ASP A 311 -0.32 8.66 -2.89
CA ASP A 311 0.28 9.87 -2.32
C ASP A 311 0.94 9.54 -0.97
N THR A 312 2.05 10.21 -0.63
CA THR A 312 2.77 9.94 0.63
C THR A 312 2.01 10.38 1.88
N GLY A 313 1.00 11.23 1.74
CA GLY A 313 0.08 11.58 2.82
C GLY A 313 -0.87 10.46 3.26
N TRP A 314 -0.86 9.30 2.57
CA TRP A 314 -1.69 8.14 2.89
C TRP A 314 -0.87 7.01 3.49
N ALA A 315 -1.46 6.28 4.46
CA ALA A 315 -0.88 5.06 5.00
C ALA A 315 -0.50 4.06 3.89
N LYS A 316 -1.29 3.95 2.82
CA LYS A 316 -1.02 3.08 1.67
C LYS A 316 0.35 3.34 1.00
N ALA A 317 0.86 4.56 1.06
CA ALA A 317 2.20 4.83 0.53
C ALA A 317 3.28 4.08 1.33
N LEU A 318 3.13 3.97 2.63
CA LEU A 318 4.07 3.23 3.48
C LEU A 318 3.95 1.71 3.29
N TRP A 319 2.78 1.22 2.87
CA TRP A 319 2.60 -0.18 2.50
C TRP A 319 3.35 -0.56 1.22
N GLY A 320 3.41 0.36 0.25
CA GLY A 320 3.83 0.04 -1.11
C GLY A 320 5.10 0.72 -1.58
N LYS A 321 5.70 1.64 -0.83
CA LYS A 321 6.92 2.32 -1.33
C LYS A 321 7.89 2.75 -0.23
N PHE A 322 7.85 2.07 0.93
CA PHE A 322 8.76 2.42 2.01
C PHE A 322 9.19 1.18 2.81
N TYR A 323 8.49 0.85 3.92
CA TYR A 323 8.98 -0.10 4.91
C TYR A 323 9.21 -1.51 4.35
N GLY A 324 8.17 -2.14 3.86
CA GLY A 324 8.24 -3.54 3.44
C GLY A 324 9.15 -3.76 2.24
N GLN A 325 9.10 -2.87 1.24
CA GLN A 325 9.93 -2.95 0.04
C GLN A 325 11.41 -2.89 0.39
N TRP A 326 11.81 -1.91 1.17
CA TRP A 326 13.20 -1.78 1.58
C TRP A 326 13.64 -2.86 2.58
N MET A 327 12.73 -3.33 3.44
CA MET A 327 13.01 -4.49 4.30
C MET A 327 13.32 -5.73 3.46
N CYS A 328 12.60 -5.94 2.37
CA CYS A 328 12.87 -6.99 1.38
C CYS A 328 14.01 -6.65 0.41
N GLU A 329 14.71 -5.54 0.62
CA GLU A 329 15.83 -5.05 -0.20
C GLU A 329 15.44 -4.72 -1.65
N ALA A 330 14.14 -4.53 -1.95
CA ALA A 330 13.64 -4.14 -3.27
C ALA A 330 13.65 -2.63 -3.45
N ALA A 331 13.98 -2.17 -4.66
CA ALA A 331 13.92 -0.76 -4.98
C ALA A 331 12.48 -0.28 -5.22
N THR A 332 12.20 0.97 -4.85
CA THR A 332 10.91 1.62 -5.13
C THR A 332 11.01 2.54 -6.33
N PHE A 333 10.00 2.46 -7.21
CA PHE A 333 9.82 3.41 -8.29
C PHE A 333 8.84 4.49 -7.86
N VAL A 334 9.24 5.75 -7.95
CA VAL A 334 8.44 6.91 -7.59
C VAL A 334 8.34 7.84 -8.79
N TYR A 335 7.13 8.08 -9.26
CA TYR A 335 6.86 9.09 -10.27
C TYR A 335 6.06 10.23 -9.64
N ASP A 336 6.64 11.42 -9.65
CA ASP A 336 5.95 12.62 -9.20
C ASP A 336 5.12 13.19 -10.35
N PHE A 337 3.81 13.22 -10.16
CA PHE A 337 2.84 13.77 -11.10
C PHE A 337 1.83 14.66 -10.36
N GLU A 338 1.37 15.70 -11.01
CA GLU A 338 0.32 16.56 -10.45
C GLU A 338 -1.05 15.88 -10.54
N ARG A 339 -1.39 15.37 -11.72
CA ARG A 339 -2.61 14.61 -11.98
C ARG A 339 -2.25 13.25 -12.56
N PHE A 340 -2.99 12.22 -12.16
CA PHE A 340 -2.79 10.90 -12.71
C PHE A 340 -3.15 10.87 -14.20
N SER A 341 -2.23 10.37 -15.00
CA SER A 341 -2.41 10.09 -16.44
C SER A 341 -1.94 8.67 -16.72
N ALA A 342 -2.85 7.83 -17.19
CA ALA A 342 -2.50 6.47 -17.59
C ALA A 342 -1.52 6.46 -18.78
N ALA A 343 -1.71 7.37 -19.74
CA ALA A 343 -0.83 7.53 -20.90
C ALA A 343 0.61 7.90 -20.53
N ASP A 344 0.81 8.62 -19.40
CA ASP A 344 2.15 8.97 -18.90
C ASP A 344 2.82 7.81 -18.15
N ILE A 345 2.05 7.02 -17.43
CA ILE A 345 2.59 5.96 -16.55
C ILE A 345 2.83 4.66 -17.32
N LEU A 346 1.94 4.27 -18.23
CA LEU A 346 2.03 2.99 -18.94
C LEU A 346 3.35 2.79 -19.70
N PRO A 347 3.92 3.78 -20.41
CA PRO A 347 5.24 3.63 -21.05
C PRO A 347 6.39 3.38 -20.07
N MET A 348 6.25 3.81 -18.80
CA MET A 348 7.30 3.68 -17.80
C MET A 348 7.56 2.22 -17.39
N PHE A 349 6.57 1.34 -17.52
CA PHE A 349 6.73 -0.07 -17.19
C PHE A 349 7.83 -0.73 -18.03
N ALA A 350 7.78 -0.57 -19.33
CA ALA A 350 8.81 -1.08 -20.23
C ALA A 350 10.13 -0.35 -20.08
N LYS A 351 10.08 1.00 -20.02
CA LYS A 351 11.28 1.85 -19.96
C LYS A 351 12.15 1.51 -18.76
N TYR A 352 11.53 1.36 -17.59
CA TYR A 352 12.25 1.17 -16.32
C TYR A 352 12.26 -0.27 -15.82
N LYS A 353 11.64 -1.20 -16.55
CA LYS A 353 11.55 -2.61 -16.17
C LYS A 353 10.90 -2.81 -14.80
N ILE A 354 9.76 -2.14 -14.57
CA ILE A 354 8.98 -2.28 -13.34
C ILE A 354 8.52 -3.74 -13.20
N THR A 355 8.87 -4.38 -12.08
CA THR A 355 8.64 -5.82 -11.87
C THR A 355 7.36 -6.14 -11.13
N THR A 356 6.95 -5.27 -10.21
CA THR A 356 5.71 -5.45 -9.43
C THR A 356 4.96 -4.13 -9.31
N PHE A 357 3.63 -4.22 -9.30
CA PHE A 357 2.77 -3.06 -9.41
C PHE A 357 1.59 -3.11 -8.44
N CYS A 358 1.29 -1.99 -7.78
CA CYS A 358 0.11 -1.80 -6.96
C CYS A 358 -0.57 -0.47 -7.28
N ALA A 359 -1.88 -0.50 -7.48
CA ALA A 359 -2.68 0.70 -7.64
C ALA A 359 -4.07 0.54 -7.00
N PRO A 360 -4.72 1.62 -6.55
CA PRO A 360 -6.12 1.54 -6.15
C PRO A 360 -7.02 1.23 -7.34
N PRO A 361 -8.19 0.59 -7.14
CA PRO A 361 -9.14 0.28 -8.20
C PRO A 361 -9.53 1.47 -9.08
N THR A 362 -9.67 2.65 -8.50
CA THR A 362 -9.95 3.89 -9.25
C THR A 362 -8.86 4.18 -10.30
N MET A 363 -7.58 4.01 -9.96
CA MET A 363 -6.47 4.23 -10.92
C MET A 363 -6.41 3.13 -11.97
N LEU A 364 -6.66 1.87 -11.58
CA LEU A 364 -6.77 0.76 -12.52
C LEU A 364 -7.88 1.00 -13.55
N ARG A 365 -9.04 1.52 -13.12
CA ARG A 365 -10.14 1.92 -14.01
C ARG A 365 -9.72 2.99 -15.03
N MET A 366 -8.93 3.96 -14.61
CA MET A 366 -8.38 4.97 -15.51
C MET A 366 -7.39 4.36 -16.52
N MET A 367 -6.57 3.40 -16.08
CA MET A 367 -5.64 2.69 -16.98
C MET A 367 -6.36 1.83 -18.02
N VAL A 368 -7.47 1.18 -17.66
CA VAL A 368 -8.25 0.35 -18.59
C VAL A 368 -8.94 1.18 -19.68
N LYS A 369 -9.20 2.47 -19.43
CA LYS A 369 -9.76 3.38 -20.46
C LYS A 369 -8.75 3.70 -21.56
N GLU A 370 -7.45 3.55 -21.30
CA GLU A 370 -6.41 3.51 -22.30
C GLU A 370 -6.38 2.11 -22.95
N ASP A 371 -5.97 2.05 -24.19
CA ASP A 371 -5.75 0.75 -24.85
C ASP A 371 -4.45 0.13 -24.32
N ILE A 372 -4.56 -0.61 -23.20
CA ILE A 372 -3.41 -1.22 -22.50
C ILE A 372 -2.61 -2.12 -23.45
N SER A 373 -3.24 -2.71 -24.48
CA SER A 373 -2.57 -3.61 -25.44
C SER A 373 -1.47 -2.92 -26.26
N LYS A 374 -1.47 -1.59 -26.31
CA LYS A 374 -0.43 -0.79 -26.97
C LYS A 374 0.85 -0.64 -26.17
N TYR A 375 0.84 -1.04 -24.91
CA TYR A 375 1.96 -0.85 -23.99
C TYR A 375 2.59 -2.19 -23.61
N ASP A 376 3.92 -2.21 -23.57
CA ASP A 376 4.66 -3.38 -23.11
C ASP A 376 4.71 -3.43 -21.58
N LEU A 377 3.92 -4.34 -20.98
CA LEU A 377 3.90 -4.64 -19.57
C LEU A 377 4.60 -5.97 -19.23
N SER A 378 5.40 -6.51 -20.15
CA SER A 378 6.05 -7.83 -20.00
C SER A 378 7.01 -7.93 -18.82
N SER A 379 7.56 -6.79 -18.36
CA SER A 379 8.41 -6.75 -17.16
C SER A 379 7.65 -6.97 -15.86
N VAL A 380 6.33 -6.71 -15.84
CA VAL A 380 5.50 -6.86 -14.64
C VAL A 380 5.24 -8.35 -14.39
N LYS A 381 5.63 -8.82 -13.22
CA LYS A 381 5.48 -10.22 -12.80
C LYS A 381 4.30 -10.42 -11.83
N HIS A 382 3.84 -9.34 -11.19
CA HIS A 382 2.85 -9.41 -10.13
C HIS A 382 2.10 -8.08 -9.95
N MET A 383 0.78 -8.17 -9.73
CA MET A 383 -0.09 -7.00 -9.53
C MET A 383 -0.97 -7.16 -8.30
N THR A 384 -1.13 -6.06 -7.57
CA THR A 384 -1.95 -6.02 -6.36
C THR A 384 -2.84 -4.77 -6.31
N THR A 385 -3.91 -4.84 -5.55
CA THR A 385 -4.81 -3.72 -5.30
C THR A 385 -5.35 -3.73 -3.87
N ALA A 386 -5.55 -2.56 -3.30
CA ALA A 386 -6.21 -2.38 -2.01
C ALA A 386 -6.73 -0.94 -1.85
N GLY A 387 -7.53 -0.72 -0.79
CA GLY A 387 -8.08 0.59 -0.42
C GLY A 387 -9.53 0.77 -0.80
N GLU A 388 -9.97 0.07 -1.83
CA GLU A 388 -11.35 -0.06 -2.29
C GLU A 388 -11.50 -1.50 -2.79
N ALA A 389 -12.72 -2.02 -2.86
CA ALA A 389 -12.94 -3.31 -3.48
C ALA A 389 -12.80 -3.23 -5.02
N LEU A 390 -12.22 -4.25 -5.62
CA LEU A 390 -11.96 -4.29 -7.06
C LEU A 390 -13.21 -4.74 -7.81
N ASN A 391 -13.61 -3.95 -8.82
CA ASN A 391 -14.67 -4.37 -9.73
C ASN A 391 -14.18 -5.55 -10.58
N PRO A 392 -14.95 -6.66 -10.67
CA PRO A 392 -14.57 -7.85 -11.45
C PRO A 392 -14.31 -7.58 -12.93
N GLU A 393 -14.99 -6.59 -13.53
CA GLU A 393 -14.77 -6.23 -14.94
C GLU A 393 -13.36 -5.63 -15.15
N ILE A 394 -12.91 -4.77 -14.26
CA ILE A 394 -11.54 -4.21 -14.31
C ILE A 394 -10.51 -5.33 -14.20
N TYR A 395 -10.73 -6.29 -13.30
CA TYR A 395 -9.88 -7.47 -13.17
C TYR A 395 -9.79 -8.23 -14.50
N ARG A 396 -10.94 -8.58 -15.13
CA ARG A 396 -10.98 -9.34 -16.40
C ARG A 396 -10.28 -8.60 -17.55
N LEU A 397 -10.45 -7.28 -17.62
CA LEU A 397 -9.81 -6.46 -18.66
C LEU A 397 -8.29 -6.44 -18.50
N PHE A 398 -7.78 -6.30 -17.27
CA PHE A 398 -6.34 -6.39 -17.00
C PHE A 398 -5.79 -7.79 -17.26
N GLU A 399 -6.46 -8.83 -16.78
CA GLU A 399 -6.05 -10.22 -17.02
C GLU A 399 -5.98 -10.53 -18.52
N LYS A 400 -6.99 -10.11 -19.29
CA LYS A 400 -7.00 -10.25 -20.74
C LYS A 400 -5.85 -9.52 -21.42
N ALA A 401 -5.54 -8.30 -20.98
CA ALA A 401 -4.51 -7.46 -21.61
C ALA A 401 -3.07 -7.87 -21.22
N THR A 402 -2.87 -8.35 -19.99
CA THR A 402 -1.52 -8.58 -19.44
C THR A 402 -1.21 -10.05 -19.15
N GLY A 403 -2.21 -10.93 -19.09
CA GLY A 403 -2.10 -12.29 -18.57
C GLY A 403 -1.79 -12.35 -17.07
N LEU A 404 -1.94 -11.23 -16.33
CA LEU A 404 -1.66 -11.14 -14.91
C LEU A 404 -2.97 -10.98 -14.13
N GLN A 405 -3.01 -11.64 -12.98
CA GLN A 405 -4.10 -11.51 -12.02
C GLN A 405 -3.79 -10.37 -11.04
N ILE A 406 -4.84 -9.64 -10.64
CA ILE A 406 -4.74 -8.58 -9.66
C ILE A 406 -5.16 -9.15 -8.31
N LEU A 407 -4.23 -9.22 -7.36
CA LEU A 407 -4.50 -9.78 -6.03
C LEU A 407 -4.96 -8.68 -5.06
N GLU A 408 -6.14 -8.88 -4.50
CA GLU A 408 -6.71 -7.97 -3.51
C GLU A 408 -6.12 -8.20 -2.13
N GLY A 409 -6.08 -7.12 -1.32
CA GLY A 409 -5.71 -7.15 0.09
C GLY A 409 -6.49 -6.12 0.88
N PHE A 410 -6.76 -6.42 2.15
CA PHE A 410 -7.50 -5.58 3.07
C PHE A 410 -6.65 -5.22 4.29
N GLY A 411 -6.82 -4.00 4.73
CA GLY A 411 -6.28 -3.42 5.96
C GLY A 411 -6.69 -1.95 6.07
N GLN A 412 -6.27 -1.31 7.12
CA GLN A 412 -6.70 0.05 7.48
C GLN A 412 -5.50 0.97 7.73
N SER A 413 -5.75 2.24 8.03
CA SER A 413 -4.70 3.15 8.53
C SER A 413 -4.21 2.71 9.91
N GLU A 414 -5.06 2.03 10.66
CA GLU A 414 -4.83 1.45 11.97
C GLU A 414 -4.00 0.15 11.94
N SER A 415 -3.76 -0.41 10.75
CA SER A 415 -3.06 -1.69 10.62
C SER A 415 -2.16 -1.75 9.39
N THR A 416 -1.35 -2.79 9.29
CA THR A 416 -0.83 -3.27 8.02
C THR A 416 -1.86 -4.18 7.34
N MET A 417 -1.53 -4.86 6.25
CA MET A 417 -2.46 -5.78 5.60
C MET A 417 -2.86 -6.92 6.54
N MET A 418 -4.16 -7.09 6.77
CA MET A 418 -4.72 -8.10 7.68
C MET A 418 -5.23 -9.33 6.95
N ILE A 419 -5.82 -9.13 5.78
CA ILE A 419 -6.37 -10.18 4.91
C ILE A 419 -5.82 -9.95 3.51
N GLY A 420 -5.37 -11.01 2.83
CA GLY A 420 -4.79 -10.86 1.50
C GLY A 420 -4.76 -12.15 0.69
N ASN A 421 -4.76 -11.97 -0.63
CA ASN A 421 -4.44 -13.04 -1.57
C ASN A 421 -2.92 -13.12 -1.70
N LEU A 422 -2.31 -14.09 -1.01
CA LEU A 422 -0.86 -14.21 -0.91
C LEU A 422 -0.28 -15.05 -2.05
N THR A 423 0.95 -14.75 -2.42
CA THR A 423 1.71 -15.52 -3.40
C THR A 423 1.83 -16.99 -2.98
N GLY A 424 1.71 -17.90 -3.94
CA GLY A 424 1.76 -19.34 -3.71
C GLY A 424 0.45 -19.96 -3.20
N ALA A 425 -0.48 -19.15 -2.68
CA ALA A 425 -1.79 -19.61 -2.24
C ALA A 425 -2.84 -19.56 -3.37
N PRO A 426 -3.86 -20.42 -3.33
CA PRO A 426 -5.05 -20.23 -4.15
C PRO A 426 -5.69 -18.86 -3.88
N HIS A 427 -6.31 -18.26 -4.90
CA HIS A 427 -7.06 -17.01 -4.76
C HIS A 427 -8.42 -17.14 -5.45
N LYS A 428 -9.37 -16.31 -5.02
CA LYS A 428 -10.71 -16.24 -5.60
C LYS A 428 -11.03 -14.80 -5.99
N LEU A 429 -11.54 -14.62 -7.20
CA LEU A 429 -11.96 -13.32 -7.71
C LEU A 429 -13.05 -12.70 -6.81
N GLY A 430 -12.91 -11.41 -6.49
CA GLY A 430 -13.83 -10.68 -5.62
C GLY A 430 -13.62 -10.94 -4.12
N SER A 431 -12.68 -11.82 -3.75
CA SER A 431 -12.29 -12.06 -2.37
C SER A 431 -11.10 -11.19 -1.98
N MET A 432 -11.14 -10.62 -0.77
CA MET A 432 -9.97 -9.97 -0.16
C MET A 432 -8.83 -10.96 0.12
N GLY A 433 -9.08 -12.28 0.05
CA GLY A 433 -8.14 -13.34 0.39
C GLY A 433 -8.42 -13.99 1.75
N ARG A 434 -7.36 -14.45 2.40
CA ARG A 434 -7.39 -15.10 3.72
C ARG A 434 -6.61 -14.28 4.75
N PRO A 435 -6.86 -14.47 6.06
CA PRO A 435 -6.06 -13.86 7.11
C PRO A 435 -4.57 -14.14 6.91
N VAL A 436 -3.75 -13.09 7.07
CA VAL A 436 -2.29 -13.26 6.99
C VAL A 436 -1.73 -13.78 8.32
N PRO A 437 -0.61 -14.54 8.33
CA PRO A 437 -0.16 -15.26 9.52
C PRO A 437 0.13 -14.45 10.78
N ILE A 438 0.33 -13.13 10.66
CA ILE A 438 0.59 -12.26 11.82
C ILE A 438 -0.67 -11.78 12.52
N TYR A 439 -1.85 -11.89 11.87
CA TYR A 439 -3.13 -11.46 12.42
C TYR A 439 -4.04 -12.65 12.65
N LYS A 440 -4.54 -12.77 13.85
CA LYS A 440 -5.59 -13.73 14.18
C LYS A 440 -6.94 -13.05 14.00
N ILE A 441 -7.54 -13.27 12.83
CA ILE A 441 -8.80 -12.63 12.41
C ILE A 441 -9.97 -13.55 12.68
N ASP A 442 -11.08 -12.97 13.16
CA ASP A 442 -12.39 -13.61 13.20
C ASP A 442 -13.46 -12.66 12.65
N LEU A 443 -14.66 -13.19 12.44
CA LEU A 443 -15.87 -12.42 12.15
C LEU A 443 -16.81 -12.56 13.34
N LEU A 444 -17.20 -11.45 13.97
CA LEU A 444 -18.16 -11.47 15.06
C LEU A 444 -19.55 -11.05 14.57
N ASP A 445 -20.57 -11.83 14.96
CA ASP A 445 -21.98 -11.50 14.78
C ASP A 445 -22.45 -10.42 15.76
N SER A 446 -23.75 -10.08 15.72
CA SER A 446 -24.34 -9.09 16.64
C SER A 446 -24.34 -9.50 18.12
N ASP A 447 -24.15 -10.79 18.42
CA ASP A 447 -24.08 -11.33 19.77
C ASP A 447 -22.65 -11.44 20.29
N GLY A 448 -21.65 -10.99 19.50
CA GLY A 448 -20.23 -11.08 19.82
C GLY A 448 -19.65 -12.49 19.69
N LYS A 449 -20.33 -13.37 18.95
CA LYS A 449 -19.87 -14.73 18.69
C LYS A 449 -19.28 -14.84 17.29
N SER A 450 -18.40 -15.83 17.08
CA SER A 450 -17.87 -16.11 15.75
C SER A 450 -19.00 -16.41 14.76
N ALA A 451 -19.11 -15.63 13.70
CA ALA A 451 -20.12 -15.77 12.68
C ALA A 451 -19.94 -17.10 11.91
N PRO A 452 -21.03 -17.84 11.64
CA PRO A 452 -20.96 -19.04 10.81
C PRO A 452 -20.44 -18.74 9.39
N THR A 453 -19.93 -19.76 8.71
CA THR A 453 -19.56 -19.66 7.30
C THR A 453 -20.75 -19.22 6.46
N GLY A 454 -20.56 -18.27 5.55
CA GLY A 454 -21.61 -17.68 4.72
C GLY A 454 -22.37 -16.51 5.37
N GLU A 455 -22.25 -16.32 6.69
CA GLU A 455 -22.97 -15.28 7.41
C GLU A 455 -22.10 -14.02 7.62
N PRO A 456 -22.70 -12.82 7.58
CA PRO A 456 -22.00 -11.58 7.84
C PRO A 456 -21.54 -11.43 9.29
N GLY A 457 -20.31 -10.95 9.48
CA GLY A 457 -19.77 -10.55 10.77
C GLY A 457 -18.85 -9.36 10.66
N GLU A 458 -18.58 -8.70 11.79
CA GLU A 458 -17.54 -7.66 11.88
C GLU A 458 -16.16 -8.31 11.88
N ILE A 459 -15.26 -7.79 11.06
CA ILE A 459 -13.84 -8.21 11.05
C ILE A 459 -13.20 -7.73 12.35
N VAL A 460 -12.68 -8.65 13.15
CA VAL A 460 -11.96 -8.36 14.39
C VAL A 460 -10.59 -9.01 14.42
N VAL A 461 -9.66 -8.40 15.14
CA VAL A 461 -8.33 -8.97 15.41
C VAL A 461 -8.30 -9.44 16.87
N ASP A 462 -8.03 -10.73 17.10
CA ASP A 462 -7.84 -11.28 18.45
C ASP A 462 -6.53 -10.75 19.05
N THR A 463 -6.65 -9.97 20.12
CA THR A 463 -5.53 -9.33 20.81
C THR A 463 -5.32 -9.84 22.23
N ARG A 464 -6.01 -10.91 22.64
CA ARG A 464 -5.91 -11.50 23.99
C ARG A 464 -4.50 -11.99 24.34
N ASN A 465 -3.68 -12.30 23.33
CA ASN A 465 -2.28 -12.67 23.51
C ASN A 465 -1.30 -11.51 23.16
N GLY A 466 -1.77 -10.28 23.18
CA GLY A 466 -1.03 -9.09 22.81
C GLY A 466 -1.35 -8.60 21.38
N ALA A 467 -1.10 -7.32 21.12
CA ALA A 467 -1.29 -6.72 19.81
C ALA A 467 -0.20 -7.21 18.82
N PRO A 468 -0.56 -7.65 17.62
CA PRO A 468 0.43 -8.03 16.62
C PRO A 468 1.24 -6.83 16.12
N CYS A 469 2.48 -7.06 15.68
CA CYS A 469 3.25 -6.03 14.99
C CYS A 469 2.48 -5.52 13.76
N GLY A 470 2.42 -4.19 13.62
CA GLY A 470 1.69 -3.57 12.52
C GLY A 470 0.27 -3.13 12.86
N LEU A 471 -0.25 -3.48 14.03
CA LEU A 471 -1.48 -2.90 14.55
C LEU A 471 -1.16 -1.61 15.34
N PHE A 472 -2.03 -0.60 15.23
CA PHE A 472 -1.84 0.67 15.92
C PHE A 472 -1.91 0.53 17.45
N THR A 473 -1.38 1.51 18.17
CA THR A 473 -1.37 1.48 19.65
C THR A 473 -2.61 2.11 20.26
N GLY A 474 -3.45 2.72 19.45
CA GLY A 474 -4.67 3.42 19.85
C GLY A 474 -4.83 4.75 19.12
N TYR A 475 -5.92 5.47 19.40
CA TYR A 475 -6.14 6.81 18.88
C TYR A 475 -5.50 7.83 19.81
N TYR A 476 -4.53 8.59 19.29
CA TYR A 476 -3.79 9.59 20.07
C TYR A 476 -4.73 10.68 20.60
N GLY A 477 -4.68 10.91 21.93
CA GLY A 477 -5.51 11.91 22.60
C GLY A 477 -6.99 11.57 22.69
N ASP A 478 -7.42 10.35 22.34
CA ASP A 478 -8.82 9.92 22.37
C ASP A 478 -8.97 8.51 22.97
N GLU A 479 -8.96 8.46 24.29
CA GLU A 479 -9.09 7.19 25.02
C GLU A 479 -10.47 6.54 24.85
N GLU A 480 -11.54 7.33 24.69
CA GLU A 480 -12.89 6.81 24.51
C GLU A 480 -12.99 6.05 23.19
N LYS A 481 -12.56 6.67 22.09
CA LYS A 481 -12.53 5.99 20.78
C LYS A 481 -11.55 4.82 20.75
N THR A 482 -10.47 4.88 21.51
CA THR A 482 -9.57 3.73 21.66
C THR A 482 -10.30 2.57 22.34
N LYS A 483 -11.05 2.82 23.42
CA LYS A 483 -11.85 1.79 24.11
C LYS A 483 -13.00 1.27 23.26
N GLU A 484 -13.62 2.13 22.44
CA GLU A 484 -14.65 1.72 21.47
C GLU A 484 -14.08 0.76 20.41
N ALA A 485 -12.82 0.93 20.00
CA ALA A 485 -12.17 0.07 19.02
C ALA A 485 -11.49 -1.16 19.64
N TRP A 486 -11.09 -1.07 20.92
CA TRP A 486 -10.39 -2.14 21.64
C TRP A 486 -11.19 -2.57 22.87
N HIS A 487 -12.01 -3.60 22.70
CA HIS A 487 -12.78 -4.17 23.81
C HIS A 487 -12.94 -5.69 23.66
N ASP A 488 -13.34 -6.36 24.73
CA ASP A 488 -13.59 -7.79 24.80
C ASP A 488 -12.44 -8.69 24.31
N GLY A 489 -11.19 -8.14 24.34
CA GLY A 489 -9.98 -8.84 23.87
C GLY A 489 -9.79 -8.81 22.36
N TYR A 490 -10.49 -7.93 21.67
CA TYR A 490 -10.41 -7.74 20.22
C TYR A 490 -10.13 -6.28 19.86
N TYR A 491 -9.48 -6.09 18.71
CA TYR A 491 -9.56 -4.85 17.96
C TYR A 491 -10.72 -4.97 16.96
N HIS A 492 -11.69 -4.10 17.07
CA HIS A 492 -12.86 -3.98 16.21
C HIS A 492 -12.60 -3.04 15.05
N THR A 493 -12.65 -3.56 13.82
CA THR A 493 -12.30 -2.76 12.62
C THR A 493 -13.41 -1.83 12.19
N GLY A 494 -14.66 -2.12 12.56
CA GLY A 494 -15.86 -1.47 12.02
C GLY A 494 -16.14 -1.83 10.57
N ASP A 495 -15.46 -2.83 9.99
CA ASP A 495 -15.68 -3.34 8.65
C ASP A 495 -16.36 -4.71 8.70
N MET A 496 -17.36 -4.91 7.84
CA MET A 496 -18.14 -6.14 7.76
C MET A 496 -17.68 -7.01 6.59
N ALA A 497 -17.63 -8.31 6.82
CA ALA A 497 -17.32 -9.30 5.80
C ALA A 497 -18.11 -10.60 6.03
N TRP A 498 -18.08 -11.50 5.10
CA TRP A 498 -18.43 -12.90 5.26
C TRP A 498 -17.30 -13.80 4.77
N ARG A 499 -17.21 -15.03 5.24
CA ARG A 499 -16.21 -16.01 4.81
C ARG A 499 -16.86 -17.23 4.18
N ASP A 500 -16.24 -17.77 3.13
CA ASP A 500 -16.71 -19.01 2.50
C ASP A 500 -16.12 -20.26 3.19
N GLU A 501 -16.52 -21.44 2.70
CA GLU A 501 -16.09 -22.76 3.22
C GLU A 501 -14.57 -22.99 3.09
N ASP A 502 -13.92 -22.34 2.10
CA ASP A 502 -12.47 -22.40 1.90
C ASP A 502 -11.70 -21.35 2.73
N GLY A 503 -12.40 -20.54 3.53
CA GLY A 503 -11.84 -19.52 4.39
C GLY A 503 -11.44 -18.23 3.68
N PHE A 504 -11.99 -17.94 2.49
CA PHE A 504 -11.83 -16.65 1.83
C PHE A 504 -12.84 -15.64 2.35
N TYR A 505 -12.39 -14.40 2.55
CA TYR A 505 -13.17 -13.30 3.08
C TYR A 505 -13.64 -12.37 1.97
N TYR A 506 -14.92 -11.98 2.03
CA TYR A 506 -15.57 -11.10 1.08
C TYR A 506 -16.08 -9.85 1.79
N TYR A 507 -15.66 -8.69 1.30
CA TYR A 507 -16.02 -7.41 1.88
C TYR A 507 -17.49 -7.06 1.64
N ILE A 508 -18.18 -6.60 2.68
CA ILE A 508 -19.59 -6.15 2.60
C ILE A 508 -19.66 -4.60 2.63
N GLY A 509 -18.96 -3.99 3.55
CA GLY A 509 -18.99 -2.53 3.78
C GLY A 509 -18.60 -2.16 5.19
N ARG A 510 -18.63 -0.87 5.50
CA ARG A 510 -18.56 -0.39 6.87
C ARG A 510 -19.81 -0.80 7.63
N ALA A 511 -19.66 -1.09 8.92
CA ALA A 511 -20.79 -1.47 9.78
C ALA A 511 -21.88 -0.36 9.85
N ASP A 512 -21.45 0.90 9.78
CA ASP A 512 -22.31 2.10 9.74
C ASP A 512 -22.91 2.39 8.35
N ASP A 513 -22.30 1.89 7.26
CA ASP A 513 -22.81 2.03 5.87
C ASP A 513 -23.77 0.88 5.47
N VAL A 514 -23.82 -0.22 6.22
CA VAL A 514 -24.67 -1.38 5.90
C VAL A 514 -26.16 -1.00 6.01
N ILE A 515 -26.89 -1.19 4.91
CA ILE A 515 -28.31 -0.86 4.79
C ILE A 515 -29.16 -1.93 5.46
N LYS A 516 -29.96 -1.55 6.45
CA LYS A 516 -30.84 -2.45 7.21
C LYS A 516 -32.28 -2.38 6.63
N SER A 517 -32.60 -3.23 5.65
CA SER A 517 -33.89 -3.22 4.95
C SER A 517 -34.69 -4.47 5.26
N SER A 518 -35.84 -4.34 5.92
CA SER A 518 -36.74 -5.47 6.24
C SER A 518 -36.03 -6.66 6.92
N GLY A 519 -35.05 -6.39 7.81
CA GLY A 519 -34.26 -7.42 8.48
C GLY A 519 -33.01 -7.90 7.71
N TYR A 520 -32.89 -7.56 6.44
CA TYR A 520 -31.69 -7.86 5.66
C TYR A 520 -30.60 -6.83 5.89
N ARG A 521 -29.35 -7.30 5.92
CA ARG A 521 -28.14 -6.47 5.91
C ARG A 521 -27.60 -6.43 4.48
N ILE A 522 -27.61 -5.26 3.86
CA ILE A 522 -27.25 -5.08 2.45
C ILE A 522 -25.99 -4.23 2.37
N GLY A 523 -24.93 -4.78 1.80
CA GLY A 523 -23.68 -4.07 1.54
C GLY A 523 -23.82 -3.12 0.34
N PRO A 524 -23.53 -1.83 0.50
CA PRO A 524 -23.58 -0.86 -0.60
C PRO A 524 -22.69 -1.26 -1.79
N PHE A 525 -21.50 -1.78 -1.50
CA PHE A 525 -20.48 -2.09 -2.49
C PHE A 525 -20.94 -3.12 -3.54
N GLU A 526 -21.62 -4.18 -3.13
CA GLU A 526 -22.12 -5.20 -4.06
C GLU A 526 -23.06 -4.59 -5.13
N ILE A 527 -23.91 -3.68 -4.70
CA ILE A 527 -24.86 -2.99 -5.59
C ILE A 527 -24.13 -1.99 -6.49
N GLU A 528 -23.20 -1.22 -5.91
CA GLU A 528 -22.34 -0.31 -6.68
C GLU A 528 -21.60 -1.06 -7.79
N SER A 529 -21.04 -2.23 -7.48
CA SER A 529 -20.30 -3.07 -8.43
C SER A 529 -21.16 -3.50 -9.60
N VAL A 530 -22.38 -3.96 -9.33
CA VAL A 530 -23.32 -4.41 -10.38
C VAL A 530 -23.79 -3.23 -11.24
N ILE A 531 -24.11 -2.08 -10.63
CA ILE A 531 -24.50 -0.87 -11.38
C ILE A 531 -23.37 -0.37 -12.27
N MET A 532 -22.13 -0.47 -11.80
CA MET A 532 -20.95 -0.05 -12.56
C MET A 532 -20.62 -0.92 -13.77
N GLU A 533 -21.24 -2.10 -13.93
CA GLU A 533 -21.13 -2.92 -15.15
C GLU A 533 -21.87 -2.29 -16.34
N LEU A 534 -22.79 -1.38 -16.08
CA LEU A 534 -23.58 -0.73 -17.13
C LEU A 534 -22.71 0.33 -17.87
N PRO A 535 -22.61 0.27 -19.21
CA PRO A 535 -21.65 1.08 -19.98
C PRO A 535 -21.92 2.57 -19.92
N TYR A 536 -23.12 2.97 -19.55
CA TYR A 536 -23.53 4.36 -19.42
C TYR A 536 -23.37 4.91 -17.98
N VAL A 537 -22.89 4.12 -17.04
CA VAL A 537 -22.58 4.55 -15.67
C VAL A 537 -21.11 4.93 -15.54
N LEU A 538 -20.86 6.16 -15.12
CA LEU A 538 -19.51 6.65 -14.86
C LEU A 538 -19.08 6.37 -13.42
N GLU A 539 -19.97 6.69 -12.47
CA GLU A 539 -19.76 6.48 -11.03
C GLU A 539 -21.11 6.15 -10.36
N CYS A 540 -21.03 5.40 -9.26
CA CYS A 540 -22.20 5.05 -8.47
C CYS A 540 -21.84 5.05 -6.99
N GLY A 541 -22.68 5.68 -6.15
CA GLY A 541 -22.65 5.59 -4.71
C GLY A 541 -24.00 5.10 -4.19
N VAL A 542 -23.95 4.08 -3.33
CA VAL A 542 -25.14 3.48 -2.73
C VAL A 542 -25.19 3.80 -1.25
N SER A 543 -26.37 4.25 -0.78
CA SER A 543 -26.63 4.62 0.61
C SER A 543 -28.00 4.12 1.07
N ALA A 544 -28.22 4.19 2.38
CA ALA A 544 -29.53 3.98 2.97
C ALA A 544 -30.41 5.22 2.78
N ALA A 545 -31.68 5.00 2.45
CA ALA A 545 -32.73 6.04 2.58
C ALA A 545 -33.80 5.56 3.56
N PRO A 546 -34.38 6.43 4.40
CA PRO A 546 -35.46 6.09 5.30
C PRO A 546 -36.70 5.57 4.56
N ASP A 547 -37.37 4.55 5.13
CA ASP A 547 -38.62 4.00 4.60
C ASP A 547 -39.54 3.59 5.76
N GLU A 548 -40.78 4.03 5.77
CA GLU A 548 -41.70 3.84 6.90
C GLU A 548 -42.04 2.35 7.15
N VAL A 549 -42.01 1.52 6.12
CA VAL A 549 -42.38 0.10 6.22
C VAL A 549 -41.16 -0.78 6.44
N ARG A 550 -40.02 -0.43 5.83
CA ARG A 550 -38.82 -1.28 5.79
C ARG A 550 -37.71 -0.81 6.69
N GLY A 551 -37.89 0.31 7.38
CA GLY A 551 -36.86 1.03 8.12
C GLY A 551 -35.93 1.78 7.19
N GLN A 552 -35.26 1.06 6.28
CA GLN A 552 -34.40 1.63 5.25
C GLN A 552 -34.62 0.94 3.91
N VAL A 553 -34.35 1.66 2.82
CA VAL A 553 -34.29 1.12 1.46
C VAL A 553 -32.99 1.54 0.78
N VAL A 554 -32.62 0.78 -0.23
CA VAL A 554 -31.42 1.06 -1.05
C VAL A 554 -31.67 2.28 -1.94
N LYS A 555 -30.81 3.28 -1.84
CA LYS A 555 -30.74 4.45 -2.73
C LYS A 555 -29.44 4.39 -3.52
N ALA A 556 -29.51 4.51 -4.86
CA ALA A 556 -28.36 4.62 -5.75
C ALA A 556 -28.27 6.03 -6.32
N SER A 557 -27.17 6.72 -6.06
CA SER A 557 -26.81 8.00 -6.66
C SER A 557 -25.78 7.76 -7.77
N ILE A 558 -26.11 8.14 -9.00
CA ILE A 558 -25.41 7.69 -10.21
C ILE A 558 -24.99 8.88 -11.04
N VAL A 559 -23.73 8.92 -11.43
CA VAL A 559 -23.17 9.82 -12.43
C VAL A 559 -23.15 9.09 -13.76
N LEU A 560 -23.81 9.64 -14.77
CA LEU A 560 -23.85 9.05 -16.10
C LEU A 560 -22.64 9.45 -16.96
N THR A 561 -22.31 8.62 -17.94
CA THR A 561 -21.29 8.96 -18.93
C THR A 561 -21.76 10.11 -19.82
N LYS A 562 -20.80 10.91 -20.31
CA LYS A 562 -21.08 12.08 -21.16
C LYS A 562 -21.89 11.67 -22.40
N GLY A 563 -23.02 12.35 -22.59
CA GLY A 563 -23.95 12.09 -23.70
C GLY A 563 -25.14 11.20 -23.34
N THR A 564 -25.14 10.51 -22.21
CA THR A 564 -26.29 9.76 -21.70
C THR A 564 -27.25 10.72 -21.00
N LYS A 565 -28.51 10.69 -21.40
CA LYS A 565 -29.57 11.54 -20.79
C LYS A 565 -30.28 10.77 -19.68
N PRO A 566 -30.47 11.39 -18.50
CA PRO A 566 -31.25 10.78 -17.43
C PRO A 566 -32.73 10.65 -17.86
N SER A 567 -33.33 9.50 -17.55
CA SER A 567 -34.76 9.26 -17.79
C SER A 567 -35.31 8.25 -16.76
N ASP A 568 -36.63 8.19 -16.63
CA ASP A 568 -37.30 7.21 -15.75
C ASP A 568 -37.23 5.79 -16.31
N GLU A 569 -37.12 5.62 -17.62
CA GLU A 569 -36.87 4.35 -18.28
C GLU A 569 -35.50 3.81 -17.86
N LEU A 570 -34.48 4.67 -17.87
CA LEU A 570 -33.12 4.31 -17.47
C LEU A 570 -33.05 3.92 -15.98
N LYS A 571 -33.80 4.60 -15.10
CA LYS A 571 -33.92 4.18 -13.69
C LYS A 571 -34.49 2.78 -13.56
N LYS A 572 -35.56 2.47 -14.30
CA LYS A 572 -36.20 1.14 -14.31
C LYS A 572 -35.25 0.07 -14.85
N GLU A 573 -34.51 0.39 -15.90
CA GLU A 573 -33.51 -0.52 -16.48
C GLU A 573 -32.44 -0.88 -15.44
N ILE A 574 -31.86 0.11 -14.75
CA ILE A 574 -30.88 -0.09 -13.68
C ILE A 574 -31.47 -0.96 -12.56
N GLN A 575 -32.67 -0.65 -12.11
CA GLN A 575 -33.37 -1.42 -11.07
C GLN A 575 -33.56 -2.89 -11.49
N GLN A 576 -33.98 -3.12 -12.73
CA GLN A 576 -34.16 -4.49 -13.27
C GLN A 576 -32.82 -5.20 -13.43
N TYR A 577 -31.79 -4.49 -13.89
CA TYR A 577 -30.44 -5.04 -14.02
C TYR A 577 -29.93 -5.54 -12.67
N VAL A 578 -29.96 -4.71 -11.64
CA VAL A 578 -29.54 -5.10 -10.29
C VAL A 578 -30.38 -6.26 -9.74
N LYS A 579 -31.71 -6.23 -9.94
CA LYS A 579 -32.61 -7.30 -9.49
C LYS A 579 -32.32 -8.65 -10.16
N LYS A 580 -31.81 -8.64 -11.38
CA LYS A 580 -31.43 -9.82 -12.14
C LYS A 580 -30.07 -10.39 -11.73
N HIS A 581 -29.14 -9.53 -11.35
CA HIS A 581 -27.75 -9.90 -11.07
C HIS A 581 -27.41 -9.99 -9.58
N THR A 582 -28.36 -9.64 -8.69
CA THR A 582 -28.24 -9.80 -7.24
C THR A 582 -29.49 -10.46 -6.66
N ALA A 583 -29.52 -10.66 -5.34
CA ALA A 583 -30.74 -11.10 -4.68
C ALA A 583 -31.85 -10.03 -4.83
N PRO A 584 -33.10 -10.41 -5.11
CA PRO A 584 -34.19 -9.48 -5.43
C PRO A 584 -34.46 -8.38 -4.42
N TYR A 585 -34.12 -8.58 -3.14
CA TYR A 585 -34.31 -7.57 -2.09
C TYR A 585 -33.23 -6.47 -2.11
N LYS A 586 -32.12 -6.64 -2.85
CA LYS A 586 -30.97 -5.73 -2.90
C LYS A 586 -31.12 -4.59 -3.90
N TYR A 587 -32.07 -4.65 -4.84
CA TYR A 587 -32.18 -3.63 -5.89
C TYR A 587 -32.48 -2.24 -5.33
N PRO A 588 -31.92 -1.16 -5.90
CA PRO A 588 -32.17 0.19 -5.45
C PRO A 588 -33.62 0.58 -5.72
N ARG A 589 -34.35 0.95 -4.65
CA ARG A 589 -35.73 1.45 -4.77
C ARG A 589 -35.75 2.90 -5.21
N ILE A 590 -34.69 3.63 -4.84
CA ILE A 590 -34.49 5.02 -5.21
C ILE A 590 -33.26 5.09 -6.10
N VAL A 591 -33.41 5.67 -7.30
CA VAL A 591 -32.31 5.96 -8.23
C VAL A 591 -32.32 7.45 -8.52
N VAL A 592 -31.20 8.10 -8.24
CA VAL A 592 -30.98 9.53 -8.47
C VAL A 592 -29.82 9.71 -9.42
N PHE A 593 -30.00 10.51 -10.47
CA PHE A 593 -28.90 10.94 -11.32
C PHE A 593 -28.34 12.26 -10.82
N CYS A 594 -27.04 12.39 -10.76
CA CYS A 594 -26.32 13.58 -10.29
C CYS A 594 -25.12 13.87 -11.19
N ASP A 595 -24.62 15.10 -11.14
CA ASP A 595 -23.46 15.52 -11.94
C ASP A 595 -22.14 15.04 -11.33
N ASP A 596 -22.06 14.94 -10.00
CA ASP A 596 -20.90 14.43 -9.26
C ASP A 596 -21.36 13.81 -7.93
N LEU A 597 -20.49 12.99 -7.34
CA LEU A 597 -20.70 12.38 -6.02
C LEU A 597 -19.84 13.08 -4.97
N PRO A 598 -20.33 13.27 -3.73
CA PRO A 598 -19.52 13.79 -2.64
C PRO A 598 -18.39 12.81 -2.31
N LYS A 599 -17.15 13.30 -2.30
CA LYS A 599 -15.95 12.51 -2.06
C LYS A 599 -15.12 13.09 -0.93
N THR A 600 -14.40 12.23 -0.24
CA THR A 600 -13.32 12.65 0.66
C THR A 600 -12.16 13.20 -0.16
N ALA A 601 -11.22 13.87 0.48
CA ALA A 601 -9.96 14.29 -0.16
C ALA A 601 -9.19 13.10 -0.79
N SER A 602 -9.48 11.86 -0.37
CA SER A 602 -8.92 10.63 -0.94
C SER A 602 -9.64 10.12 -2.19
N GLY A 603 -10.73 10.74 -2.59
CA GLY A 603 -11.57 10.28 -3.69
C GLY A 603 -12.60 9.21 -3.30
N LYS A 604 -12.68 8.82 -2.03
CA LYS A 604 -13.71 7.88 -1.55
C LYS A 604 -15.07 8.55 -1.44
N ILE A 605 -16.12 7.87 -1.89
CA ILE A 605 -17.50 8.36 -1.82
C ILE A 605 -17.93 8.52 -0.35
N GLN A 606 -18.43 9.69 0.00
CA GLN A 606 -19.00 10.00 1.32
C GLN A 606 -20.48 9.60 1.33
N ARG A 607 -20.79 8.33 1.64
CA ARG A 607 -22.15 7.78 1.59
C ARG A 607 -23.12 8.48 2.53
N ASN A 608 -22.65 9.02 3.64
CA ASN A 608 -23.46 9.81 4.57
C ASN A 608 -23.91 11.16 4.01
N ARG A 609 -23.43 11.57 2.83
CA ARG A 609 -23.80 12.79 2.12
C ARG A 609 -24.61 12.53 0.83
N LEU A 610 -24.92 11.26 0.53
CA LEU A 610 -25.69 10.86 -0.66
C LEU A 610 -27.19 11.02 -0.48
#